data_f91796321e3835783e4726c3cc4b79dd
#
_entry.id   f91796321e3835783e4726c3cc4b79dd
#
_cell.length_a   1.000
_cell.length_b   1.000
_cell.length_c   1.000
_cell.angle_alpha   90.00
_cell.angle_beta   90.00
_cell.angle_gamma   90.00
#
_symmetry.space_group_name_H-M   'P 1'
#
loop_
_entity.id
_entity.type
_entity.pdbx_description
1 polymer ?
#
loop_
_entity_poly.entity_id
_entity_poly.type
_entity_poly.pdbx_seq_one_letter_code
_entity_poly.pdbx_strand_id
1 'polypeptide(L)'
;MTIPVLNGPNLNRLGKRQPEIYGSETLEDIETRVRAAAGEEEIVFFQSNHEGELIEQVHRAADEGWPVIINPGGFTHTSVALRDALAEVADGPGFVEVHLSNVHAREAFRQHSYLSPIARGVIAGLGSYGYVAALGYFLAD
;
A
#
# COMPACT_ATOMS: atom_id res chain seq x y z
N MET A 1 9.76 15.64 -1.10
CA MET A 1 9.47 14.38 -1.82
C MET A 1 7.97 14.14 -1.77
N THR A 2 7.41 13.64 -2.85
CA THR A 2 6.00 13.27 -2.89
C THR A 2 5.90 11.75 -2.87
N ILE A 3 5.07 11.21 -1.97
CA ILE A 3 4.89 9.77 -1.82
C ILE A 3 3.41 9.43 -1.89
N PRO A 4 2.95 8.81 -2.98
CA PRO A 4 1.62 8.24 -3.02
C PRO A 4 1.50 7.07 -2.05
N VAL A 5 0.40 7.07 -1.28
CA VAL A 5 0.01 5.96 -0.41
C VAL A 5 -1.31 5.45 -0.97
N LEU A 6 -1.24 4.33 -1.67
CA LEU A 6 -2.36 3.81 -2.44
C LEU A 6 -3.02 2.65 -1.69
N ASN A 7 -4.33 2.67 -1.62
CA ASN A 7 -5.10 1.70 -0.85
C ASN A 7 -6.16 1.06 -1.74
N GLY A 8 -6.16 -0.26 -1.77
CA GLY A 8 -7.01 -1.05 -2.64
C GLY A 8 -8.41 -1.31 -2.10
N PRO A 9 -9.08 -2.34 -2.66
CA PRO A 9 -10.49 -2.57 -2.41
C PRO A 9 -10.79 -2.92 -0.96
N ASN A 10 -11.94 -2.48 -0.51
CA ASN A 10 -12.51 -2.73 0.80
C ASN A 10 -11.80 -2.01 1.96
N LEU A 11 -10.69 -1.33 1.72
CA LEU A 11 -9.98 -0.60 2.78
C LEU A 11 -10.78 0.61 3.26
N ASN A 12 -11.70 1.12 2.45
CA ASN A 12 -12.65 2.14 2.87
C ASN A 12 -13.62 1.65 3.96
N ARG A 13 -13.67 0.33 4.19
CA ARG A 13 -14.56 -0.27 5.20
C ARG A 13 -13.83 -0.60 6.50
N LEU A 14 -12.57 -0.20 6.64
CA LEU A 14 -11.82 -0.41 7.88
C LEU A 14 -12.54 0.19 9.08
N GLY A 15 -12.46 -0.51 10.21
CA GLY A 15 -13.18 -0.16 11.43
C GLY A 15 -14.59 -0.70 11.50
N LYS A 16 -15.14 -1.17 10.37
CA LYS A 16 -16.52 -1.68 10.27
C LYS A 16 -16.59 -3.15 9.94
N ARG A 17 -15.56 -3.71 9.27
CA ARG A 17 -15.55 -5.10 8.86
C ARG A 17 -14.41 -5.85 9.55
N GLN A 18 -14.72 -7.02 10.07
CA GLN A 18 -13.75 -7.94 10.68
C GLN A 18 -12.72 -7.22 11.61
N PRO A 19 -13.20 -6.50 12.65
CA PRO A 19 -12.27 -5.78 13.55
C PRO A 19 -11.27 -6.71 14.24
N GLU A 20 -11.61 -7.99 14.42
CA GLU A 20 -10.71 -8.99 15.01
C GLU A 20 -9.49 -9.27 14.13
N ILE A 21 -9.56 -8.93 12.84
CA ILE A 21 -8.44 -9.12 11.90
C ILE A 21 -7.73 -7.80 11.63
N TYR A 22 -8.49 -6.73 11.37
CA TYR A 22 -7.96 -5.44 10.91
C TYR A 22 -7.94 -4.36 12.00
N GLY A 23 -8.56 -4.63 13.18
CA GLY A 23 -8.69 -3.66 14.26
C GLY A 23 -9.85 -2.69 14.03
N SER A 24 -10.01 -1.73 14.94
CA SER A 24 -11.07 -0.72 14.90
C SER A 24 -10.64 0.59 14.22
N GLU A 25 -9.40 0.70 13.86
CA GLU A 25 -8.84 1.89 13.22
C GLU A 25 -9.44 2.06 11.81
N THR A 26 -9.85 3.28 11.47
CA THR A 26 -10.39 3.57 10.14
C THR A 26 -9.27 3.94 9.18
N LEU A 27 -9.57 3.94 7.88
CA LEU A 27 -8.60 4.41 6.88
C LEU A 27 -8.26 5.88 7.11
N GLU A 28 -9.22 6.69 7.53
CA GLU A 28 -8.98 8.10 7.87
C GLU A 28 -8.00 8.24 9.03
N ASP A 29 -8.09 7.37 10.04
CA ASP A 29 -7.13 7.34 11.15
C ASP A 29 -5.73 7.01 10.64
N ILE A 30 -5.63 6.09 9.70
CA ILE A 30 -4.35 5.72 9.09
C ILE A 30 -3.77 6.90 8.31
N GLU A 31 -4.61 7.58 7.54
CA GLU A 31 -4.17 8.77 6.78
C GLU A 31 -3.60 9.83 7.71
N THR A 32 -4.29 10.12 8.82
CA THR A 32 -3.83 11.08 9.82
C THR A 32 -2.47 10.69 10.37
N ARG A 33 -2.30 9.40 10.67
CA ARG A 33 -1.04 8.88 11.21
C ARG A 33 0.10 8.99 10.19
N VAL A 34 -0.17 8.68 8.94
CA VAL A 34 0.83 8.75 7.86
C VAL A 34 1.26 10.20 7.64
N ARG A 35 0.31 11.12 7.57
CA ARG A 35 0.62 12.53 7.35
C ARG A 35 1.43 13.10 8.51
N ALA A 36 1.11 12.72 9.74
CA ALA A 36 1.89 13.16 10.91
C ALA A 36 3.32 12.64 10.84
N ALA A 37 3.52 11.39 10.43
CA ALA A 37 4.85 10.79 10.32
C ALA A 37 5.66 11.37 9.15
N ALA A 38 4.99 11.87 8.12
CA ALA A 38 5.66 12.44 6.94
C ALA A 38 6.26 13.81 7.19
N GLY A 39 5.78 14.52 8.22
CA GLY A 39 6.24 15.88 8.50
C GLY A 39 5.88 16.81 7.35
N GLU A 40 6.88 17.39 6.71
CA GLU A 40 6.70 18.35 5.61
C GLU A 40 6.64 17.68 4.24
N GLU A 41 6.87 16.37 4.15
CA GLU A 41 6.82 15.67 2.88
C GLU A 41 5.38 15.55 2.40
N GLU A 42 5.20 15.62 1.09
CA GLU A 42 3.87 15.56 0.49
C GLU A 42 3.39 14.13 0.37
N ILE A 43 2.21 13.86 0.91
CA ILE A 43 1.56 12.56 0.81
C ILE A 43 0.34 12.68 -0.11
N VAL A 44 0.25 11.81 -1.10
CA VAL A 44 -0.97 11.65 -1.90
C VAL A 44 -1.66 10.38 -1.38
N PHE A 45 -2.66 10.56 -0.52
CA PHE A 45 -3.36 9.43 0.09
C PHE A 45 -4.61 9.12 -0.74
N PHE A 46 -4.67 7.92 -1.29
CA PHE A 46 -5.69 7.54 -2.26
C PHE A 46 -6.24 6.16 -1.94
N GLN A 47 -7.54 5.97 -2.12
CA GLN A 47 -8.19 4.67 -1.96
C GLN A 47 -9.18 4.47 -3.09
N SER A 48 -9.23 3.26 -3.65
CA SER A 48 -10.27 2.91 -4.61
C SER A 48 -10.55 1.41 -4.58
N ASN A 49 -11.79 1.06 -4.87
CA ASN A 49 -12.20 -0.31 -5.10
C ASN A 49 -12.00 -0.73 -6.56
N HIS A 50 -11.58 0.19 -7.42
CA HIS A 50 -11.45 -0.01 -8.85
C HIS A 50 -9.98 -0.19 -9.23
N GLU A 51 -9.67 -1.32 -9.82
CA GLU A 51 -8.30 -1.66 -10.21
C GLU A 51 -7.69 -0.61 -11.15
N GLY A 52 -8.48 -0.16 -12.14
CA GLY A 52 -8.00 0.83 -13.12
C GLY A 52 -7.62 2.15 -12.48
N GLU A 53 -8.35 2.59 -11.45
CA GLU A 53 -8.03 3.83 -10.75
C GLU A 53 -6.69 3.73 -10.01
N LEU A 54 -6.41 2.57 -9.42
CA LEU A 54 -5.12 2.33 -8.78
C LEU A 54 -3.99 2.32 -9.81
N ILE A 55 -4.22 1.67 -10.94
CA ILE A 55 -3.24 1.61 -12.04
C ILE A 55 -2.91 3.03 -12.53
N GLU A 56 -3.91 3.89 -12.68
CA GLU A 56 -3.69 5.27 -13.13
C GLU A 56 -2.85 6.06 -12.13
N GLN A 57 -3.07 5.85 -10.83
CA GLN A 57 -2.23 6.48 -9.81
C GLN A 57 -0.79 5.98 -9.86
N VAL A 58 -0.59 4.70 -10.13
CA VAL A 58 0.74 4.13 -10.30
C VAL A 58 1.43 4.73 -11.54
N HIS A 59 0.70 4.89 -12.66
CA HIS A 59 1.25 5.52 -13.85
C HIS A 59 1.72 6.95 -13.55
N ARG A 60 0.92 7.70 -12.79
CA ARG A 60 1.29 9.06 -12.39
C ARG A 60 2.59 9.05 -11.57
N ALA A 61 2.71 8.13 -10.62
CA ALA A 61 3.93 8.01 -9.81
C ALA A 61 5.13 7.68 -10.69
N ALA A 62 4.98 6.77 -11.64
CA ALA A 62 6.05 6.41 -12.56
C ALA A 62 6.49 7.61 -13.40
N ASP A 63 5.54 8.36 -13.94
CA ASP A 63 5.84 9.54 -14.77
C ASP A 63 6.57 10.62 -13.97
N GLU A 64 6.19 10.81 -12.71
CA GLU A 64 6.79 11.83 -11.84
C GLU A 64 8.06 11.36 -11.13
N GLY A 65 8.36 10.05 -11.18
CA GLY A 65 9.51 9.51 -10.47
C GLY A 65 9.30 9.38 -8.97
N TRP A 66 8.08 9.22 -8.52
CA TRP A 66 7.75 9.10 -7.08
C TRP A 66 7.80 7.65 -6.62
N PRO A 67 8.33 7.37 -5.41
CA PRO A 67 8.18 6.06 -4.80
C PRO A 67 6.72 5.85 -4.38
N VAL A 68 6.32 4.59 -4.21
CA VAL A 68 4.92 4.26 -3.86
C VAL A 68 4.88 3.38 -2.63
N ILE A 69 3.94 3.67 -1.75
CA ILE A 69 3.53 2.75 -0.69
C ILE A 69 2.15 2.25 -1.08
N ILE A 70 1.97 0.94 -1.16
CA ILE A 70 0.70 0.38 -1.60
C ILE A 70 0.23 -0.73 -0.67
N ASN A 71 -1.01 -0.59 -0.19
CA ASN A 71 -1.76 -1.69 0.38
C ASN A 71 -2.77 -2.13 -0.67
N PRO A 72 -2.47 -3.17 -1.44
CA PRO A 72 -3.31 -3.53 -2.58
C PRO A 72 -4.58 -4.27 -2.20
N GLY A 73 -4.75 -4.62 -0.92
CA GLY A 73 -5.88 -5.45 -0.51
C GLY A 73 -5.84 -6.78 -1.26
N GLY A 74 -6.99 -7.30 -1.64
CA GLY A 74 -7.07 -8.57 -2.35
C GLY A 74 -6.45 -8.56 -3.73
N PHE A 75 -6.22 -7.39 -4.32
CA PHE A 75 -5.57 -7.33 -5.66
C PHE A 75 -4.16 -7.89 -5.65
N THR A 76 -3.50 -7.95 -4.49
CA THR A 76 -2.16 -8.55 -4.41
C THR A 76 -2.16 -10.02 -4.86
N HIS A 77 -3.31 -10.69 -4.69
CA HIS A 77 -3.45 -12.12 -5.01
C HIS A 77 -3.98 -12.37 -6.42
N THR A 78 -4.44 -11.33 -7.14
CA THR A 78 -5.19 -11.50 -8.38
C THR A 78 -4.75 -10.62 -9.54
N SER A 79 -4.12 -9.47 -9.27
CA SER A 79 -3.93 -8.46 -10.32
C SER A 79 -2.56 -8.50 -10.96
N VAL A 80 -2.49 -9.15 -12.11
CA VAL A 80 -1.31 -9.06 -12.99
C VAL A 80 -1.20 -7.65 -13.57
N ALA A 81 -2.35 -7.02 -13.88
CA ALA A 81 -2.35 -5.67 -14.46
C ALA A 81 -1.73 -4.64 -13.51
N LEU A 82 -2.04 -4.73 -12.21
CA LEU A 82 -1.44 -3.85 -11.22
C LEU A 82 0.06 -4.13 -11.07
N ARG A 83 0.46 -5.41 -11.10
CA ARG A 83 1.87 -5.78 -11.10
C ARG A 83 2.62 -5.12 -12.27
N ASP A 84 2.04 -5.19 -13.47
CA ASP A 84 2.67 -4.64 -14.66
C ASP A 84 2.83 -3.12 -14.57
N ALA A 85 1.83 -2.43 -14.01
CA ALA A 85 1.93 -0.99 -13.78
C ALA A 85 3.04 -0.67 -12.77
N LEU A 86 3.10 -1.40 -11.66
CA LEU A 86 4.10 -1.20 -10.62
C LEU A 86 5.52 -1.54 -11.08
N ALA A 87 5.67 -2.33 -12.13
CA ALA A 87 7.00 -2.64 -12.68
C ALA A 87 7.76 -1.39 -13.10
N GLU A 88 7.06 -0.37 -13.61
CA GLU A 88 7.70 0.90 -13.98
C GLU A 88 8.25 1.63 -12.75
N VAL A 89 7.51 1.60 -11.63
CA VAL A 89 7.98 2.20 -10.38
C VAL A 89 9.13 1.37 -9.79
N ALA A 90 9.04 0.04 -9.92
CA ALA A 90 10.08 -0.87 -9.44
C ALA A 90 11.43 -0.62 -10.12
N ASP A 91 11.41 -0.25 -11.40
CA ASP A 91 12.63 0.06 -12.16
C ASP A 91 13.22 1.41 -11.79
N GLY A 92 12.51 2.23 -11.04
CA GLY A 92 12.93 3.56 -10.59
C GLY A 92 13.04 3.60 -9.06
N PRO A 93 12.27 4.49 -8.39
CA PRO A 93 12.40 4.69 -6.94
C PRO A 93 11.92 3.50 -6.12
N GLY A 94 11.12 2.61 -6.70
CA GLY A 94 10.62 1.42 -6.02
C GLY A 94 9.32 1.64 -5.28
N PHE A 95 8.71 0.53 -4.87
CA PHE A 95 7.51 0.57 -4.03
C PHE A 95 7.63 -0.43 -2.88
N VAL A 96 6.91 -0.15 -1.81
CA VAL A 96 6.78 -1.05 -0.67
C VAL A 96 5.33 -1.52 -0.58
N GLU A 97 5.16 -2.82 -0.49
CA GLU A 97 3.84 -3.46 -0.31
C GLU A 97 3.54 -3.57 1.18
N VAL A 98 2.35 -3.10 1.59
CA VAL A 98 1.93 -3.12 3.00
C VAL A 98 0.62 -3.90 3.12
N HIS A 99 0.53 -4.76 4.12
CA HIS A 99 -0.69 -5.43 4.53
C HIS A 99 -0.87 -5.23 6.04
N LEU A 100 -2.08 -4.91 6.47
CA LEU A 100 -2.39 -4.70 7.89
C LEU A 100 -2.29 -6.02 8.66
N SER A 101 -2.85 -7.10 8.09
CA SER A 101 -2.85 -8.40 8.72
C SER A 101 -1.63 -9.21 8.33
N ASN A 102 -1.32 -10.24 9.14
CA ASN A 102 -0.33 -11.23 8.75
C ASN A 102 -1.03 -12.19 7.75
N VAL A 103 -0.78 -11.95 6.46
CA VAL A 103 -1.39 -12.72 5.38
C VAL A 103 -1.01 -14.20 5.44
N HIS A 104 0.13 -14.51 6.04
CA HIS A 104 0.61 -15.89 6.16
C HIS A 104 -0.13 -16.68 7.24
N ALA A 105 -0.89 -16.02 8.10
CA ALA A 105 -1.71 -16.66 9.13
C ALA A 105 -3.17 -16.81 8.70
N ARG A 106 -3.48 -16.52 7.44
CA ARG A 106 -4.84 -16.53 6.91
C ARG A 106 -4.99 -17.65 5.87
N GLU A 107 -6.03 -17.54 5.02
CA GLU A 107 -6.32 -18.56 4.01
C GLU A 107 -5.13 -18.80 3.07
N ALA A 108 -5.02 -20.04 2.58
CA ALA A 108 -3.89 -20.45 1.75
C ALA A 108 -3.68 -19.56 0.52
N PHE A 109 -4.77 -19.06 -0.10
CA PHE A 109 -4.63 -18.23 -1.30
C PHE A 109 -3.95 -16.88 -1.02
N ARG A 110 -3.87 -16.45 0.26
CA ARG A 110 -3.21 -15.21 0.65
C ARG A 110 -1.70 -15.35 0.81
N GLN A 111 -1.17 -16.57 0.67
CA GLN A 111 0.27 -16.83 0.77
C GLN A 111 1.05 -16.31 -0.44
N HIS A 112 0.37 -16.07 -1.57
CA HIS A 112 1.01 -15.65 -2.80
C HIS A 112 0.58 -14.23 -3.18
N SER A 113 1.56 -13.38 -3.48
CA SER A 113 1.34 -12.04 -4.02
C SER A 113 2.01 -11.92 -5.38
N TYR A 114 1.30 -11.38 -6.36
CA TYR A 114 1.89 -11.04 -7.66
C TYR A 114 2.83 -9.84 -7.55
N LEU A 115 2.69 -9.03 -6.50
CA LEU A 115 3.45 -7.78 -6.35
C LEU A 115 4.74 -7.96 -5.59
N SER A 116 4.74 -8.86 -4.59
CA SER A 116 5.88 -9.02 -3.68
C SER A 116 7.20 -9.29 -4.39
N PRO A 117 7.26 -10.11 -5.44
CA PRO A 117 8.54 -10.38 -6.11
C PRO A 117 9.21 -9.16 -6.74
N ILE A 118 8.46 -8.10 -7.06
CA ILE A 118 9.03 -6.90 -7.67
C ILE A 118 9.05 -5.70 -6.72
N ALA A 119 8.51 -5.86 -5.51
CA ALA A 119 8.52 -4.80 -4.50
C ALA A 119 9.93 -4.60 -3.94
N ARG A 120 10.21 -3.38 -3.51
CA ARG A 120 11.42 -3.08 -2.76
C ARG A 120 11.44 -3.81 -1.43
N GLY A 121 10.28 -3.94 -0.79
CA GLY A 121 10.08 -4.67 0.44
C GLY A 121 8.61 -4.91 0.69
N VAL A 122 8.32 -5.80 1.65
CA VAL A 122 6.96 -6.17 2.03
C VAL A 122 6.85 -6.08 3.55
N ILE A 123 5.82 -5.40 4.03
CA ILE A 123 5.53 -5.29 5.46
C ILE A 123 4.13 -5.83 5.68
N ALA A 124 3.99 -6.85 6.49
CA ALA A 124 2.70 -7.49 6.75
C ALA A 124 2.56 -7.80 8.24
N GLY A 125 1.35 -7.65 8.77
CA GLY A 125 1.04 -8.08 10.12
C GLY A 125 1.27 -7.06 11.22
N LEU A 126 1.72 -5.86 10.88
CA LEU A 126 2.04 -4.82 11.87
C LEU A 126 0.94 -3.76 11.98
N GLY A 127 -0.26 -4.04 11.48
CA GLY A 127 -1.34 -3.07 11.48
C GLY A 127 -0.95 -1.80 10.72
N SER A 128 -1.46 -0.67 11.16
CA SER A 128 -1.19 0.61 10.51
C SER A 128 0.26 1.07 10.64
N TYR A 129 1.00 0.53 11.62
CA TYR A 129 2.43 0.84 11.73
C TYR A 129 3.20 0.48 10.48
N GLY A 130 2.73 -0.52 9.71
CA GLY A 130 3.36 -0.91 8.45
C GLY A 130 3.48 0.26 7.48
N TYR A 131 2.47 1.14 7.43
CA TYR A 131 2.54 2.35 6.59
C TYR A 131 3.63 3.29 7.07
N VAL A 132 3.73 3.48 8.38
CA VAL A 132 4.74 4.36 8.98
C VAL A 132 6.14 3.81 8.74
N ALA A 133 6.31 2.49 8.86
CA ALA A 133 7.59 1.83 8.60
C ALA A 133 8.01 1.98 7.13
N ALA A 134 7.07 1.80 6.20
CA ALA A 134 7.35 1.99 4.77
C ALA A 134 7.75 3.43 4.47
N LEU A 135 7.05 4.38 5.07
CA LEU A 135 7.36 5.79 4.93
C LEU A 135 8.76 6.09 5.46
N GLY A 136 9.10 5.57 6.64
CA GLY A 136 10.43 5.72 7.23
C GLY A 136 11.53 5.20 6.33
N TYR A 137 11.27 4.10 5.62
CA TYR A 137 12.24 3.56 4.66
C TYR A 137 12.53 4.58 3.55
N PHE A 138 11.49 5.17 2.94
CA PHE A 138 11.70 6.11 1.83
C PHE A 138 12.26 7.45 2.29
N LEU A 139 12.01 7.86 3.53
CA LEU A 139 12.53 9.11 4.08
C LEU A 139 13.93 8.97 4.67
N ALA A 140 14.43 7.77 4.83
CA ALA A 140 15.78 7.53 5.34
C ALA A 140 16.82 7.92 4.28
N ASP A 141 17.93 8.43 4.74
CA ASP A 141 19.06 8.78 3.86
C ASP A 141 19.90 7.56 3.46
#